data_68d5fd7eb9d8f7914f3329b9506b8556
#
_entry.id   68d5fd7eb9d8f7914f3329b9506b8556
#
_cell.length_a   1.000
_cell.length_b   1.000
_cell.length_c   1.000
_cell.angle_alpha   90.00
_cell.angle_beta   90.00
_cell.angle_gamma   90.00
#
_symmetry.space_group_name_H-M   'P 1'
#
loop_
_entity.id
_entity.type
_entity.pdbx_description
1 polymer ?
#
loop_
_entity_poly.entity_id
_entity_poly.type
_entity_poly.pdbx_seq_one_letter_code
_entity_poly.pdbx_strand_id
1 'polypeptide(L)'
;MSNETNQEAPTVNGKSELDILKAQADRMGISYKANISLTTLKAKIQLVQDGESLEAPLGEVSSTVQEDQADAVYKEAMKLIRVQITPLDTNKATNYDCDFFTAGNSVVGNVTRNIPFGRPWHVEQILVNAIKEKTYQQFSTKKNAQGADVVAKRNVPAYSVVELPALTTQELKDLADLQARTNALEDE
;
A
#
# COMPACT_ATOMS: atom_id res chain seq x y z
N MET A 1 26.16 -23.00 31.19
CA MET A 1 25.38 -22.83 32.42
C MET A 1 24.53 -21.61 32.17
N SER A 2 23.34 -21.83 31.71
CA SER A 2 22.37 -20.81 31.30
C SER A 2 21.30 -20.74 32.38
N ASN A 3 21.15 -19.60 33.01
CA ASN A 3 20.08 -19.33 33.96
C ASN A 3 18.93 -18.63 33.22
N GLU A 4 17.89 -19.38 32.88
CA GLU A 4 16.61 -18.84 32.53
C GLU A 4 15.88 -18.42 33.83
N THR A 5 15.76 -17.11 34.02
CA THR A 5 14.93 -16.57 35.09
C THR A 5 13.51 -16.45 34.60
N ASN A 6 12.72 -17.46 34.86
CA ASN A 6 11.26 -17.44 34.71
C ASN A 6 10.70 -16.56 35.85
N GLN A 7 10.24 -15.36 35.53
CA GLN A 7 9.51 -14.51 36.49
C GLN A 7 8.05 -14.98 36.56
N GLU A 8 7.75 -15.82 37.54
CA GLU A 8 6.39 -16.08 37.95
C GLU A 8 5.73 -14.82 38.52
N ALA A 9 4.58 -14.45 37.96
CA ALA A 9 3.75 -13.38 38.48
C ALA A 9 3.23 -13.74 39.90
N PRO A 10 3.12 -12.76 40.81
CA PRO A 10 2.70 -13.03 42.20
C PRO A 10 1.26 -13.55 42.27
N THR A 11 1.10 -14.78 42.70
CA THR A 11 -0.19 -15.39 43.00
C THR A 11 -0.61 -15.02 44.41
N VAL A 12 -1.66 -14.24 44.54
CA VAL A 12 -2.35 -14.00 45.83
C VAL A 12 -3.52 -14.96 45.89
N ASN A 13 -3.50 -15.89 46.86
CA ASN A 13 -4.55 -16.87 47.15
C ASN A 13 -4.95 -17.84 46.03
N GLY A 14 -4.03 -18.38 45.27
CA GLY A 14 -4.28 -19.45 44.30
C GLY A 14 -5.18 -19.09 43.11
N LYS A 15 -5.53 -17.81 42.94
CA LYS A 15 -6.25 -17.28 41.78
C LYS A 15 -5.30 -16.32 41.03
N SER A 16 -5.29 -16.43 39.72
CA SER A 16 -4.49 -15.51 38.92
C SER A 16 -5.01 -14.08 39.05
N GLU A 17 -4.14 -13.05 38.94
CA GLU A 17 -4.59 -11.65 38.95
C GLU A 17 -5.72 -11.39 37.95
N LEU A 18 -5.72 -12.09 36.84
CA LEU A 18 -6.74 -12.01 35.82
C LEU A 18 -8.09 -12.52 36.29
N ASP A 19 -8.12 -13.59 37.10
CA ASP A 19 -9.36 -14.13 37.66
C ASP A 19 -9.96 -13.23 38.73
N ILE A 20 -9.11 -12.56 39.53
CA ILE A 20 -9.54 -11.56 40.53
C ILE A 20 -10.17 -10.35 39.82
N LEU A 21 -9.55 -9.87 38.73
CA LEU A 21 -10.06 -8.75 37.95
C LEU A 21 -11.34 -9.10 37.18
N LYS A 22 -11.48 -10.32 36.69
CA LYS A 22 -12.73 -10.81 36.09
C LYS A 22 -13.88 -10.83 37.12
N ALA A 23 -13.61 -11.35 38.31
CA ALA A 23 -14.61 -11.36 39.38
C ALA A 23 -14.99 -9.93 39.82
N GLN A 24 -14.08 -8.97 39.76
CA GLN A 24 -14.35 -7.55 40.01
C GLN A 24 -15.21 -6.94 38.90
N ALA A 25 -14.87 -7.20 37.65
CA ALA A 25 -15.61 -6.74 36.47
C ALA A 25 -17.07 -7.29 36.47
N ASP A 26 -17.25 -8.57 36.85
CA ASP A 26 -18.58 -9.20 36.96
C ASP A 26 -19.44 -8.53 38.04
N ARG A 27 -18.83 -8.15 39.18
CA ARG A 27 -19.55 -7.41 40.24
C ARG A 27 -19.97 -6.00 39.82
N MET A 28 -19.19 -5.39 38.91
CA MET A 28 -19.45 -4.04 38.37
C MET A 28 -20.32 -4.06 37.13
N GLY A 29 -20.75 -5.25 36.66
CA GLY A 29 -21.57 -5.41 35.46
C GLY A 29 -20.85 -5.08 34.16
N ILE A 30 -19.51 -5.12 34.12
CA ILE A 30 -18.70 -4.81 32.97
C ILE A 30 -18.63 -6.03 32.04
N SER A 31 -19.13 -5.91 30.81
CA SER A 31 -19.03 -6.98 29.85
C SER A 31 -17.61 -7.02 29.21
N TYR A 32 -17.05 -8.25 29.08
CA TYR A 32 -15.72 -8.46 28.48
C TYR A 32 -15.67 -9.77 27.70
N LYS A 33 -14.71 -9.85 26.75
CA LYS A 33 -14.46 -11.07 25.97
C LYS A 33 -13.64 -12.08 26.78
N ALA A 34 -13.88 -13.40 26.60
CA ALA A 34 -13.18 -14.47 27.32
C ALA A 34 -11.65 -14.37 27.31
N ASN A 35 -11.06 -13.84 26.19
CA ASN A 35 -9.62 -13.67 25.98
C ASN A 35 -9.13 -12.25 26.25
N ILE A 36 -9.76 -11.50 27.13
CA ILE A 36 -9.35 -10.13 27.46
C ILE A 36 -7.97 -10.13 28.16
N SER A 37 -7.12 -9.17 27.80
CA SER A 37 -5.82 -8.99 28.45
C SER A 37 -5.99 -8.32 29.83
N LEU A 38 -5.05 -8.59 30.73
CA LEU A 38 -5.02 -8.04 32.08
C LEU A 38 -5.02 -6.50 32.08
N THR A 39 -4.24 -5.89 31.18
CA THR A 39 -4.13 -4.42 31.04
C THR A 39 -5.45 -3.81 30.57
N THR A 40 -6.12 -4.43 29.59
CA THR A 40 -7.39 -3.93 29.04
C THR A 40 -8.52 -4.05 30.07
N LEU A 41 -8.53 -5.12 30.85
CA LEU A 41 -9.53 -5.32 31.90
C LEU A 41 -9.36 -4.34 33.05
N LYS A 42 -8.11 -4.07 33.47
CA LYS A 42 -7.79 -3.02 34.46
C LYS A 42 -8.26 -1.64 33.99
N ALA A 43 -7.98 -1.28 32.74
CA ALA A 43 -8.40 0.00 32.18
C ALA A 43 -9.94 0.16 32.15
N LYS A 44 -10.68 -0.89 31.78
CA LYS A 44 -12.16 -0.88 31.81
C LYS A 44 -12.72 -0.69 33.23
N ILE A 45 -12.16 -1.38 34.22
CA ILE A 45 -12.56 -1.26 35.60
C ILE A 45 -12.33 0.16 36.11
N GLN A 46 -11.18 0.74 35.76
CA GLN A 46 -10.81 2.08 36.18
C GLN A 46 -11.72 3.15 35.59
N LEU A 47 -12.07 3.05 34.30
CA LEU A 47 -13.04 3.94 33.62
C LEU A 47 -14.41 3.94 34.34
N VAL A 48 -14.89 2.77 34.76
CA VAL A 48 -16.15 2.68 35.46
C VAL A 48 -16.07 3.25 36.88
N GLN A 49 -14.92 3.09 37.57
CA GLN A 49 -14.67 3.68 38.89
C GLN A 49 -14.58 5.21 38.84
N ASP A 50 -14.04 5.77 37.73
CA ASP A 50 -13.93 7.21 37.53
C ASP A 50 -15.25 7.86 37.07
N GLY A 51 -16.34 7.07 36.94
CA GLY A 51 -17.70 7.56 36.68
C GLY A 51 -17.94 7.94 35.21
N GLU A 52 -17.04 7.57 34.28
CA GLU A 52 -17.28 7.69 32.85
C GLU A 52 -18.19 6.56 32.34
N SER A 53 -19.28 6.95 31.66
CA SER A 53 -20.27 6.05 31.11
C SER A 53 -19.65 5.07 30.12
N LEU A 54 -19.94 3.77 30.26
CA LEU A 54 -19.48 2.68 29.39
C LEU A 54 -20.03 2.71 27.95
N GLU A 55 -20.57 3.84 27.49
CA GLU A 55 -21.11 3.98 26.13
C GLU A 55 -20.07 4.34 25.05
N ALA A 56 -18.78 4.32 25.36
CA ALA A 56 -17.75 4.36 24.33
C ALA A 56 -17.21 2.95 24.06
N PRO A 57 -17.36 2.39 22.87
CA PRO A 57 -16.83 1.06 22.54
C PRO A 57 -15.32 1.12 22.47
N LEU A 58 -14.62 0.70 23.53
CA LEU A 58 -13.15 0.49 23.56
C LEU A 58 -12.67 -0.65 22.61
N GLY A 59 -13.49 -1.03 21.64
CA GLY A 59 -13.17 -2.01 20.61
C GLY A 59 -12.90 -1.41 19.23
N GLU A 60 -13.24 -0.14 18.98
CA GLU A 60 -13.18 0.45 17.64
C GLU A 60 -11.99 1.38 17.40
N VAL A 61 -11.27 1.80 18.45
CA VAL A 61 -10.14 2.74 18.25
C VAL A 61 -8.98 2.11 17.49
N SER A 62 -8.86 0.79 17.49
CA SER A 62 -7.81 0.09 16.72
C SER A 62 -8.23 -0.22 15.29
N SER A 63 -9.53 -0.37 15.01
CA SER A 63 -10.04 -0.60 13.65
C SER A 63 -10.17 0.70 12.86
N THR A 64 -10.67 1.77 13.47
CA THR A 64 -10.83 3.09 12.82
C THR A 64 -9.49 3.70 12.42
N VAL A 65 -8.45 3.60 13.27
CA VAL A 65 -7.11 4.09 12.93
C VAL A 65 -6.48 3.27 11.80
N GLN A 66 -6.77 1.98 11.72
CA GLN A 66 -6.28 1.13 10.63
C GLN A 66 -7.08 1.35 9.34
N GLU A 67 -8.38 1.58 9.42
CA GLU A 67 -9.24 1.93 8.28
C GLU A 67 -8.86 3.28 7.70
N ASP A 68 -8.67 4.32 8.53
CA ASP A 68 -8.23 5.64 8.09
C ASP A 68 -6.83 5.60 7.43
N GLN A 69 -5.92 4.76 7.93
CA GLN A 69 -4.61 4.56 7.32
C GLN A 69 -4.70 3.79 6.00
N ALA A 70 -5.55 2.76 5.92
CA ALA A 70 -5.78 2.01 4.69
C ALA A 70 -6.40 2.89 3.61
N ASP A 71 -7.37 3.75 3.96
CA ASP A 71 -7.98 4.71 3.07
C ASP A 71 -6.99 5.77 2.56
N ALA A 72 -6.09 6.24 3.43
CA ALA A 72 -5.05 7.18 3.03
C ALA A 72 -4.06 6.53 2.03
N VAL A 73 -3.62 5.30 2.32
CA VAL A 73 -2.75 4.52 1.41
C VAL A 73 -3.45 4.23 0.09
N TYR A 74 -4.74 3.87 0.11
CA TYR A 74 -5.53 3.65 -1.09
C TYR A 74 -5.60 4.92 -1.95
N LYS A 75 -5.96 6.07 -1.36
CA LYS A 75 -6.06 7.36 -2.05
C LYS A 75 -4.74 7.79 -2.66
N GLU A 76 -3.63 7.58 -1.95
CA GLU A 76 -2.28 7.89 -2.45
C GLU A 76 -1.89 6.96 -3.61
N ALA A 77 -2.10 5.66 -3.47
CA ALA A 77 -1.79 4.67 -4.49
C ALA A 77 -2.61 4.85 -5.78
N MET A 78 -3.87 5.26 -5.66
CA MET A 78 -4.79 5.48 -6.77
C MET A 78 -4.77 6.91 -7.33
N LYS A 79 -3.91 7.78 -6.79
CA LYS A 79 -3.74 9.13 -7.30
C LYS A 79 -3.27 9.10 -8.75
N LEU A 80 -4.01 9.77 -9.63
CA LEU A 80 -3.65 9.87 -11.04
C LEU A 80 -2.56 10.92 -11.25
N ILE A 81 -1.51 10.50 -11.93
CA ILE A 81 -0.39 11.34 -12.35
C ILE A 81 -0.31 11.35 -13.86
N ARG A 82 -0.10 12.52 -14.44
CA ARG A 82 0.15 12.66 -15.87
C ARG A 82 1.60 12.34 -16.15
N VAL A 83 1.83 11.28 -16.91
CA VAL A 83 3.19 10.79 -17.24
C VAL A 83 3.32 10.51 -18.72
N GLN A 84 4.56 10.58 -19.21
CA GLN A 84 4.95 10.07 -20.50
C GLN A 84 5.96 8.95 -20.30
N ILE A 85 5.66 7.76 -20.82
CA ILE A 85 6.48 6.55 -20.66
C ILE A 85 7.13 6.22 -21.99
N THR A 86 8.43 5.99 -21.96
CA THR A 86 9.21 5.60 -23.15
C THR A 86 10.02 4.35 -22.80
N PRO A 87 9.89 3.25 -23.58
CA PRO A 87 10.70 2.06 -23.37
C PRO A 87 12.17 2.35 -23.74
N LEU A 88 13.09 1.90 -22.91
CA LEU A 88 14.53 2.01 -23.13
C LEU A 88 15.10 0.75 -23.83
N ASP A 89 14.34 -0.34 -23.82
CA ASP A 89 14.67 -1.53 -24.60
C ASP A 89 14.30 -1.29 -26.08
N THR A 90 15.31 -1.34 -26.94
CA THR A 90 15.16 -1.13 -28.39
C THR A 90 14.15 -2.08 -29.04
N ASN A 91 14.09 -3.32 -28.59
CA ASN A 91 13.13 -4.31 -29.11
C ASN A 91 11.68 -3.92 -28.78
N LYS A 92 11.44 -3.42 -27.58
CA LYS A 92 10.10 -2.93 -27.17
C LYS A 92 9.75 -1.62 -27.87
N ALA A 93 10.70 -0.70 -27.96
CA ALA A 93 10.48 0.59 -28.61
C ALA A 93 10.11 0.48 -30.10
N THR A 94 10.61 -0.56 -30.78
CA THR A 94 10.37 -0.75 -32.22
C THR A 94 9.10 -1.54 -32.51
N ASN A 95 8.73 -2.47 -31.64
CA ASN A 95 7.68 -3.47 -31.95
C ASN A 95 6.35 -3.21 -31.24
N TYR A 96 6.33 -2.34 -30.23
CA TYR A 96 5.13 -2.14 -29.41
C TYR A 96 4.83 -0.65 -29.19
N ASP A 97 3.59 -0.28 -29.48
CA ASP A 97 3.07 1.07 -29.21
C ASP A 97 2.53 1.25 -27.79
N CYS A 98 2.25 0.14 -27.11
CA CYS A 98 1.70 0.10 -25.76
C CYS A 98 2.14 -1.17 -25.02
N ASP A 99 2.03 -1.17 -23.71
CA ASP A 99 2.28 -2.36 -22.87
C ASP A 99 1.28 -2.42 -21.71
N PHE A 100 1.04 -3.64 -21.21
CA PHE A 100 0.20 -3.87 -20.04
C PHE A 100 1.05 -3.83 -18.77
N PHE A 101 0.65 -2.97 -17.84
CA PHE A 101 1.28 -2.86 -16.54
C PHE A 101 0.31 -3.28 -15.45
N THR A 102 0.79 -4.13 -14.56
CA THR A 102 0.04 -4.57 -13.39
C THR A 102 0.86 -4.30 -12.14
N ALA A 103 0.23 -3.68 -11.16
CA ALA A 103 0.77 -3.50 -9.82
C ALA A 103 -0.35 -3.64 -8.80
N GLY A 104 -0.01 -4.00 -7.57
CA GLY A 104 -0.99 -4.12 -6.52
C GLY A 104 -0.37 -4.32 -5.15
N ASN A 105 -1.18 -4.14 -4.14
CA ASN A 105 -0.87 -4.45 -2.75
C ASN A 105 -2.12 -4.96 -2.03
N SER A 106 -1.99 -5.32 -0.75
CA SER A 106 -3.09 -5.86 0.06
C SER A 106 -4.26 -4.88 0.27
N VAL A 107 -4.02 -3.58 0.12
CA VAL A 107 -5.04 -2.52 0.33
C VAL A 107 -5.78 -2.19 -0.96
N VAL A 108 -5.04 -2.04 -2.08
CA VAL A 108 -5.59 -1.60 -3.38
C VAL A 108 -6.07 -2.78 -4.22
N GLY A 109 -5.54 -4.00 -3.96
CA GLY A 109 -5.70 -5.13 -4.85
C GLY A 109 -4.84 -4.97 -6.11
N ASN A 110 -5.19 -5.65 -7.19
CA ASN A 110 -4.44 -5.62 -8.46
C ASN A 110 -5.04 -4.59 -9.42
N VAL A 111 -4.22 -3.65 -9.87
CA VAL A 111 -4.56 -2.65 -10.89
C VAL A 111 -3.79 -2.98 -12.16
N THR A 112 -4.49 -3.13 -13.28
CA THR A 112 -3.89 -3.39 -14.60
C THR A 112 -4.32 -2.31 -15.57
N ARG A 113 -3.37 -1.72 -16.29
CA ARG A 113 -3.64 -0.74 -17.35
C ARG A 113 -2.82 -1.03 -18.60
N ASN A 114 -3.43 -0.76 -19.75
CA ASN A 114 -2.73 -0.68 -21.02
C ASN A 114 -2.28 0.77 -21.23
N ILE A 115 -0.96 1.00 -21.31
CA ILE A 115 -0.39 2.34 -21.35
C ILE A 115 0.34 2.53 -22.66
N PRO A 116 -0.05 3.55 -23.47
CA PRO A 116 0.64 3.87 -24.73
C PRO A 116 2.01 4.51 -24.46
N PHE A 117 2.96 4.22 -25.31
CA PHE A 117 4.30 4.80 -25.27
C PHE A 117 4.38 6.14 -26.00
N GLY A 118 5.26 7.01 -25.50
CA GLY A 118 5.58 8.28 -26.14
C GLY A 118 4.46 9.33 -26.08
N ARG A 119 3.32 9.04 -25.46
CA ARG A 119 2.18 9.96 -25.33
C ARG A 119 1.91 10.30 -23.86
N PRO A 120 1.47 11.53 -23.55
CA PRO A 120 0.99 11.87 -22.22
C PRO A 120 -0.22 11.03 -21.84
N TRP A 121 -0.17 10.37 -20.68
CA TRP A 121 -1.23 9.51 -20.18
C TRP A 121 -1.41 9.70 -18.68
N HIS A 122 -2.63 9.47 -18.17
CA HIS A 122 -2.89 9.52 -16.74
C HIS A 122 -2.81 8.09 -16.17
N VAL A 123 -1.91 7.90 -15.22
CA VAL A 123 -1.59 6.59 -14.64
C VAL A 123 -1.64 6.70 -13.13
N GLU A 124 -2.15 5.68 -12.46
CA GLU A 124 -2.17 5.58 -11.00
C GLU A 124 -0.75 5.53 -10.43
N GLN A 125 -0.53 6.19 -9.30
CA GLN A 125 0.77 6.29 -8.64
C GLN A 125 1.42 4.91 -8.40
N ILE A 126 0.62 3.91 -8.02
CA ILE A 126 1.09 2.54 -7.77
C ILE A 126 1.74 1.93 -9.03
N LEU A 127 1.14 2.16 -10.20
CA LEU A 127 1.70 1.69 -11.48
C LEU A 127 2.95 2.47 -11.86
N VAL A 128 2.95 3.79 -11.65
CA VAL A 128 4.13 4.65 -11.92
C VAL A 128 5.33 4.16 -11.11
N ASN A 129 5.15 3.86 -9.83
CA ASN A 129 6.21 3.33 -8.98
C ASN A 129 6.71 1.97 -9.49
N ALA A 130 5.81 1.05 -9.80
CA ALA A 130 6.17 -0.27 -10.34
C ALA A 130 6.90 -0.19 -11.69
N ILE A 131 6.54 0.77 -12.56
CA ILE A 131 7.21 0.98 -13.85
C ILE A 131 8.63 1.54 -13.64
N LYS A 132 8.82 2.48 -12.70
CA LYS A 132 10.14 3.03 -12.36
C LYS A 132 11.11 1.97 -11.82
N GLU A 133 10.60 0.97 -11.10
CA GLU A 133 11.40 -0.12 -10.54
C GLU A 133 11.74 -1.21 -11.57
N LYS A 134 11.05 -1.27 -12.70
CA LYS A 134 11.31 -2.29 -13.72
C LYS A 134 12.67 -2.09 -14.36
N THR A 135 13.47 -3.15 -14.35
CA THR A 135 14.80 -3.20 -14.99
C THR A 135 14.88 -4.36 -15.98
N TYR A 136 15.75 -4.24 -16.97
CA TYR A 136 16.10 -5.34 -17.85
C TYR A 136 17.62 -5.52 -17.91
N GLN A 137 18.06 -6.70 -18.31
CA GLN A 137 19.47 -7.00 -18.44
C GLN A 137 19.97 -6.61 -19.82
N GLN A 138 20.94 -5.72 -19.84
CA GLN A 138 21.68 -5.36 -21.06
C GLN A 138 23.00 -6.12 -21.08
N PHE A 139 23.27 -6.78 -22.19
CA PHE A 139 24.50 -7.52 -22.42
C PHE A 139 25.42 -6.68 -23.31
N SER A 140 26.71 -6.63 -22.96
CA SER A 140 27.74 -5.97 -23.77
C SER A 140 28.96 -6.87 -23.84
N THR A 141 29.51 -7.05 -25.03
CA THR A 141 30.78 -7.78 -25.25
C THR A 141 31.93 -6.82 -25.07
N LYS A 142 32.87 -7.15 -24.18
CA LYS A 142 34.12 -6.39 -23.97
C LYS A 142 35.30 -7.33 -24.11
N LYS A 143 36.37 -6.84 -24.75
CA LYS A 143 37.61 -7.59 -24.78
C LYS A 143 38.39 -7.43 -23.49
N ASN A 144 38.84 -8.54 -22.92
CA ASN A 144 39.72 -8.54 -21.75
C ASN A 144 41.17 -8.15 -22.18
N ALA A 145 42.07 -8.03 -21.20
CA ALA A 145 43.47 -7.72 -21.44
C ALA A 145 44.19 -8.76 -22.30
N GLN A 146 43.64 -9.97 -22.43
CA GLN A 146 44.19 -11.07 -23.25
C GLN A 146 43.51 -11.15 -24.64
N GLY A 147 42.64 -10.20 -25.00
CA GLY A 147 41.95 -10.16 -26.28
C GLY A 147 40.74 -11.08 -26.41
N ALA A 148 40.38 -11.83 -25.40
CA ALA A 148 39.18 -12.69 -25.38
C ALA A 148 37.93 -11.88 -25.15
N ASP A 149 36.84 -12.24 -25.84
CA ASP A 149 35.54 -11.62 -25.66
C ASP A 149 34.86 -12.07 -24.35
N VAL A 150 34.57 -11.11 -23.48
CA VAL A 150 33.87 -11.33 -22.22
C VAL A 150 32.52 -10.61 -22.29
N VAL A 151 31.45 -11.37 -22.02
CA VAL A 151 30.10 -10.81 -21.95
C VAL A 151 29.90 -10.20 -20.56
N ALA A 152 29.78 -8.89 -20.53
CA ALA A 152 29.37 -8.14 -19.34
C ALA A 152 27.85 -7.93 -19.36
N LYS A 153 27.18 -8.21 -18.24
CA LYS A 153 25.76 -7.95 -18.04
C LYS A 153 25.56 -6.79 -17.07
N ARG A 154 24.60 -5.93 -17.36
CA ARG A 154 24.22 -4.82 -16.51
C ARG A 154 22.71 -4.69 -16.46
N ASN A 155 22.15 -4.47 -15.27
CA ASN A 155 20.75 -4.11 -15.11
C ASN A 155 20.59 -2.61 -15.39
N VAL A 156 19.67 -2.27 -16.27
CA VAL A 156 19.32 -0.90 -16.63
C VAL A 156 17.81 -0.70 -16.49
N PRO A 157 17.32 0.52 -16.22
CA PRO A 157 15.88 0.78 -16.20
C PRO A 157 15.22 0.36 -17.51
N ALA A 158 14.06 -0.27 -17.43
CA ALA A 158 13.33 -0.74 -18.62
C ALA A 158 12.58 0.39 -19.31
N TYR A 159 12.15 1.40 -18.54
CA TYR A 159 11.37 2.53 -19.04
C TYR A 159 11.91 3.84 -18.51
N SER A 160 11.82 4.87 -19.34
CA SER A 160 11.96 6.26 -18.92
C SER A 160 10.56 6.80 -18.61
N VAL A 161 10.37 7.33 -17.42
CA VAL A 161 9.10 7.91 -16.95
C VAL A 161 9.32 9.40 -16.71
N VAL A 162 8.66 10.24 -17.49
CA VAL A 162 8.67 11.69 -17.33
C VAL A 162 7.33 12.12 -16.76
N GLU A 163 7.35 12.71 -15.58
CA GLU A 163 6.16 13.28 -14.96
C GLU A 163 5.88 14.66 -15.58
N LEU A 164 4.64 14.86 -16.02
CA LEU A 164 4.16 16.09 -16.63
C LEU A 164 3.30 16.86 -15.63
N PRO A 165 3.23 18.19 -15.73
CA PRO A 165 2.33 18.96 -14.89
C PRO A 165 0.88 18.52 -15.09
N ALA A 166 0.10 18.62 -14.02
CA ALA A 166 -1.33 18.34 -14.08
C ALA A 166 -2.02 19.31 -15.05
N LEU A 167 -3.05 18.81 -15.72
CA LEU A 167 -3.87 19.65 -16.60
C LEU A 167 -4.63 20.69 -15.79
N THR A 168 -4.76 21.87 -16.34
CA THR A 168 -5.63 22.91 -15.80
C THR A 168 -7.10 22.52 -15.98
N THR A 169 -7.99 23.16 -15.21
CA THR A 169 -9.44 22.92 -15.32
C THR A 169 -10.01 23.25 -16.71
N GLN A 170 -9.37 24.19 -17.42
CA GLN A 170 -9.75 24.53 -18.79
C GLN A 170 -9.35 23.42 -19.76
N GLU A 171 -8.10 22.96 -19.70
CA GLU A 171 -7.62 21.87 -20.54
C GLU A 171 -8.37 20.56 -20.30
N LEU A 172 -8.83 20.30 -19.06
CA LEU A 172 -9.68 19.14 -18.76
C LEU A 172 -11.05 19.23 -19.42
N LYS A 173 -11.64 20.41 -19.48
CA LYS A 173 -12.91 20.63 -20.20
C LYS A 173 -12.74 20.47 -21.71
N ASP A 174 -11.69 21.07 -22.26
CA ASP A 174 -11.40 20.95 -23.68
C ASP A 174 -11.14 19.49 -24.10
N LEU A 175 -10.46 18.71 -23.23
CA LEU A 175 -10.25 17.28 -23.43
C LEU A 175 -11.57 16.50 -23.38
N ALA A 176 -12.45 16.81 -22.42
CA ALA A 176 -13.75 16.15 -22.30
C ALA A 176 -14.63 16.44 -23.52
N ASP A 177 -14.65 17.70 -23.99
CA ASP A 177 -15.39 18.08 -25.20
C ASP A 177 -14.85 17.40 -26.46
N LEU A 178 -13.52 17.25 -26.57
CA LEU A 178 -12.89 16.51 -27.65
C LEU A 178 -13.31 15.03 -27.64
N GLN A 179 -13.26 14.39 -26.48
CA GLN A 179 -13.65 12.98 -26.31
C GLN A 179 -15.13 12.79 -26.64
N ALA A 180 -16.01 13.68 -26.18
CA ALA A 180 -17.44 13.63 -26.50
C ALA A 180 -17.70 13.72 -28.01
N ARG A 181 -16.98 14.60 -28.72
CA ARG A 181 -17.08 14.72 -30.18
C ARG A 181 -16.57 13.45 -30.91
N THR A 182 -15.48 12.86 -30.42
CA THR A 182 -14.90 11.63 -31.02
C THR A 182 -15.85 10.46 -30.86
N ASN A 183 -16.41 10.26 -29.67
CA ASN A 183 -17.36 9.16 -29.42
C ASN A 183 -18.67 9.33 -30.21
N ALA A 184 -19.14 10.58 -30.40
CA ALA A 184 -20.32 10.85 -31.21
C ALA A 184 -20.14 10.55 -32.72
N LEU A 185 -18.88 10.42 -33.18
CA LEU A 185 -18.57 10.05 -34.56
C LEU A 185 -18.41 8.54 -34.76
N GLU A 186 -18.23 7.78 -33.67
CA GLU A 186 -18.12 6.29 -33.71
C GLU A 186 -19.50 5.61 -33.63
N ASP A 187 -20.56 6.34 -33.23
CA ASP A 187 -21.93 5.83 -33.10
C ASP A 187 -22.80 6.02 -34.41
N GLU A 188 -22.24 6.55 -35.52
CA GLU A 188 -22.85 6.65 -36.82
C GLU A 188 -22.36 5.51 -37.78
#